data_0a521cf982afb766d3560a4238b2081e
#
_entry.id   0a521cf982afb766d3560a4238b2081e
#
_cell.length_a   1.000
_cell.length_b   1.000
_cell.length_c   1.000
_cell.angle_alpha   90.00
_cell.angle_beta   90.00
_cell.angle_gamma   90.00
#
_symmetry.space_group_name_H-M   'P 1'
#
loop_
_entity.id
_entity.type
_entity.pdbx_description
1 polymer ?
#
loop_
_entity_poly.entity_id
_entity_poly.type
_entity_poly.pdbx_seq_one_letter_code
_entity_poly.pdbx_strand_id
1 'polypeptide(L)'
;MTNKNLDYYLGLPYKYTIYPAEEGGYVIEISDLPGCITQGETAEEALVMIEDAKRGWLEVSLDQGIEIPEPSRLSSDFSGKFNVRVPKSLHKVLADKAKEENISLNQFILYQLSRGVGYKG
;
A
#
# COMPACT_ATOMS: atom_id res chain seq x y z
N MET A 1 -25.75 13.59 12.31
CA MET A 1 -24.52 14.19 11.77
C MET A 1 -23.31 13.42 12.23
N THR A 2 -22.50 12.99 11.28
CA THR A 2 -21.28 12.24 11.62
C THR A 2 -20.20 13.23 12.05
N ASN A 3 -19.78 13.13 13.30
CA ASN A 3 -18.69 13.95 13.79
C ASN A 3 -17.37 13.30 13.44
N LYS A 4 -16.66 13.87 12.46
CA LYS A 4 -15.37 13.33 12.00
C LYS A 4 -14.24 13.79 12.91
N ASN A 5 -14.15 13.14 14.05
CA ASN A 5 -13.11 13.40 15.04
C ASN A 5 -11.93 12.43 14.87
N LEU A 6 -10.97 12.50 15.79
CA LEU A 6 -9.79 11.64 15.73
C LEU A 6 -10.17 10.15 15.70
N ASP A 7 -11.11 9.74 16.54
CA ASP A 7 -11.53 8.33 16.59
C ASP A 7 -12.13 7.87 15.27
N TYR A 8 -12.85 8.75 14.60
CA TYR A 8 -13.40 8.45 13.28
C TYR A 8 -12.29 8.11 12.29
N TYR A 9 -11.26 8.95 12.21
CA TYR A 9 -10.17 8.73 11.26
C TYR A 9 -9.28 7.55 11.66
N LEU A 10 -9.06 7.35 12.95
CA LEU A 10 -8.27 6.20 13.41
C LEU A 10 -8.92 4.86 13.06
N GLY A 11 -10.24 4.85 12.92
CA GLY A 11 -10.98 3.64 12.55
C GLY A 11 -11.09 3.38 11.06
N LEU A 12 -10.59 4.29 10.21
CA LEU A 12 -10.69 4.12 8.78
C LEU A 12 -9.64 3.13 8.26
N PRO A 13 -9.96 2.39 7.18
CA PRO A 13 -9.06 1.35 6.65
C PRO A 13 -7.98 1.93 5.75
N TYR A 14 -7.09 2.74 6.31
CA TYR A 14 -5.95 3.25 5.57
C TYR A 14 -5.01 2.14 5.16
N LYS A 15 -4.46 2.25 3.98
CA LYS A 15 -3.54 1.28 3.43
C LYS A 15 -2.11 1.62 3.85
N TYR A 16 -1.43 0.64 4.41
CA TYR A 16 -0.02 0.79 4.80
C TYR A 16 0.86 0.12 3.77
N THR A 17 1.97 0.79 3.43
CA THR A 17 2.98 0.19 2.56
C THR A 17 4.26 0.05 3.36
N ILE A 18 4.77 -1.16 3.46
CA ILE A 18 6.00 -1.46 4.19
C ILE A 18 7.02 -2.07 3.23
N TYR A 19 8.27 -1.64 3.35
CA TYR A 19 9.34 -2.17 2.51
C TYR A 19 10.68 -2.12 3.25
N PRO A 20 11.61 -3.02 2.91
CA PRO A 20 12.93 -3.01 3.54
C PRO A 20 13.71 -1.76 3.15
N ALA A 21 14.40 -1.17 4.12
CA ALA A 21 15.29 -0.04 3.88
C ALA A 21 16.65 -0.54 3.44
N GLU A 22 17.35 0.24 2.61
CA GLU A 22 18.67 -0.15 2.11
C GLU A 22 19.70 -0.32 3.21
N GLU A 23 19.61 0.49 4.26
CA GLU A 23 20.57 0.48 5.38
C GLU A 23 20.17 -0.46 6.50
N GLY A 24 19.12 -1.23 6.31
CA GLY A 24 18.60 -2.14 7.32
C GLY A 24 17.28 -1.61 7.89
N GLY A 25 16.50 -2.51 8.48
CA GLY A 25 15.20 -2.17 9.00
C GLY A 25 14.15 -2.03 7.91
N TYR A 26 13.04 -1.40 8.28
CA TYR A 26 11.88 -1.26 7.40
C TYR A 26 11.36 0.16 7.42
N VAL A 27 10.89 0.59 6.25
CA VAL A 27 10.16 1.85 6.10
C VAL A 27 8.69 1.51 5.94
N ILE A 28 7.82 2.30 6.57
CA ILE A 28 6.38 2.11 6.44
C ILE A 28 5.73 3.47 6.25
N GLU A 29 4.73 3.52 5.38
CA GLU A 29 4.04 4.76 5.06
C GLU A 29 2.56 4.54 4.85
N ILE A 30 1.80 5.61 5.03
CA ILE A 30 0.37 5.66 4.68
C ILE A 30 0.26 6.65 3.53
N SER A 31 0.12 6.13 2.31
CA SER A 31 0.14 6.95 1.09
C SER A 31 -0.95 8.02 1.06
N ASP A 32 -2.11 7.70 1.62
CA ASP A 32 -3.24 8.64 1.65
C ASP A 32 -3.02 9.83 2.58
N LEU A 33 -2.04 9.73 3.48
CA LEU A 33 -1.70 10.81 4.41
C LEU A 33 -0.29 11.32 4.06
N PRO A 34 -0.18 12.35 3.23
CA PRO A 34 1.13 12.82 2.76
C PRO A 34 2.09 13.17 3.88
N GLY A 35 3.28 12.59 3.85
CA GLY A 35 4.27 12.79 4.88
C GLY A 35 4.16 11.88 6.08
N CYS A 36 3.15 11.03 6.13
CA CYS A 36 3.01 10.04 7.21
C CYS A 36 3.86 8.82 6.88
N ILE A 37 5.11 8.88 7.27
CA ILE A 37 6.12 7.85 6.98
C ILE A 37 7.04 7.72 8.20
N THR A 38 7.46 6.49 8.49
CA THR A 38 8.38 6.23 9.58
C THR A 38 9.21 4.98 9.30
N GLN A 39 10.12 4.66 10.21
CA GLN A 39 11.01 3.52 10.10
C GLN A 39 11.02 2.73 11.40
N GLY A 40 11.34 1.43 11.31
CA GLY A 40 11.59 0.58 12.46
C GLY A 40 12.66 -0.44 12.12
N GLU A 41 13.31 -0.99 13.12
CA GLU A 41 14.33 -2.02 12.91
C GLU A 41 13.71 -3.35 12.50
N THR A 42 12.48 -3.60 12.92
CA THR A 42 11.71 -4.78 12.52
C THR A 42 10.38 -4.34 11.94
N ALA A 43 9.71 -5.24 11.23
CA ALA A 43 8.39 -4.97 10.69
C ALA A 43 7.40 -4.66 11.81
N GLU A 44 7.48 -5.36 12.92
CA GLU A 44 6.59 -5.14 14.07
C GLU A 44 6.81 -3.76 14.67
N GLU A 45 8.08 -3.36 14.84
CA GLU A 45 8.41 -2.04 15.35
C GLU A 45 7.89 -0.95 14.42
N ALA A 46 8.09 -1.13 13.10
CA ALA A 46 7.60 -0.17 12.10
C ALA A 46 6.09 -0.01 12.19
N LEU A 47 5.34 -1.09 12.40
CA LEU A 47 3.88 -1.02 12.55
C LEU A 47 3.47 -0.24 13.79
N VAL A 48 4.17 -0.42 14.91
CA VAL A 48 3.90 0.35 16.12
C VAL A 48 4.20 1.83 15.89
N MET A 49 5.33 2.11 15.25
CA MET A 49 5.76 3.48 14.98
C MET A 49 4.80 4.22 14.05
N ILE A 50 4.27 3.53 13.03
CA ILE A 50 3.35 4.18 12.08
C ILE A 50 2.01 4.49 12.74
N GLU A 51 1.54 3.68 13.67
CA GLU A 51 0.30 3.98 14.39
C GLU A 51 0.44 5.27 15.20
N ASP A 52 1.57 5.45 15.83
CA ASP A 52 1.86 6.69 16.57
C ASP A 52 1.98 7.88 15.62
N ALA A 53 2.68 7.70 14.50
CA ALA A 53 2.84 8.76 13.50
C ALA A 53 1.49 9.14 12.87
N LYS A 54 0.63 8.15 12.61
CA LYS A 54 -0.71 8.39 12.08
C LYS A 54 -1.53 9.22 13.05
N ARG A 55 -1.50 8.86 14.32
CA ARG A 55 -2.24 9.59 15.34
C ARG A 55 -1.78 11.06 15.41
N GLY A 56 -0.47 11.28 15.45
CA GLY A 56 0.08 12.63 15.47
C GLY A 56 -0.29 13.44 14.23
N TRP A 57 -0.20 12.81 13.06
CA TRP A 57 -0.56 13.45 11.80
C TRP A 57 -2.02 13.89 11.80
N LEU A 58 -2.92 13.01 12.26
CA LEU A 58 -4.35 13.30 12.31
C LEU A 58 -4.67 14.37 13.35
N GLU A 59 -4.05 14.33 14.53
CA GLU A 59 -4.26 15.33 15.56
C GLU A 59 -3.88 16.73 15.09
N VAL A 60 -2.72 16.86 14.46
CA VAL A 60 -2.26 18.15 13.94
C VAL A 60 -3.20 18.66 12.85
N SER A 61 -3.61 17.78 11.94
CA SER A 61 -4.50 18.16 10.85
C SER A 61 -5.86 18.63 11.35
N LEU A 62 -6.42 17.93 12.34
CA LEU A 62 -7.69 18.31 12.93
C LEU A 62 -7.58 19.65 13.67
N ASP A 63 -6.48 19.85 14.37
CA ASP A 63 -6.24 21.09 15.11
C ASP A 63 -6.11 22.28 14.17
N GLN A 64 -5.48 22.10 13.02
CA GLN A 64 -5.25 23.17 12.04
C GLN A 64 -6.36 23.30 11.00
N GLY A 65 -7.37 22.49 11.08
CA GLY A 65 -8.47 22.51 10.12
C GLY A 65 -8.07 22.08 8.72
N ILE A 66 -7.03 21.27 8.59
CA ILE A 66 -6.58 20.76 7.31
C ILE A 66 -7.47 19.59 6.90
N GLU A 67 -7.87 19.58 5.63
CA GLU A 67 -8.66 18.48 5.10
C GLU A 67 -7.86 17.18 5.15
N ILE A 68 -8.48 16.14 5.73
CA ILE A 68 -7.84 14.83 5.88
C ILE A 68 -8.37 13.89 4.80
N PRO A 69 -7.48 13.36 3.93
CA PRO A 69 -7.90 12.39 2.93
C PRO A 69 -8.43 11.12 3.58
N GLU A 70 -9.48 10.57 3.03
CA GLU A 70 -10.02 9.29 3.48
C GLU A 70 -9.60 8.21 2.51
N PRO A 71 -9.42 6.98 3.01
CA PRO A 71 -8.95 5.90 2.15
C PRO A 71 -10.01 5.50 1.14
N SER A 72 -9.54 4.99 -0.01
CA SER A 72 -10.43 4.43 -1.01
C SER A 72 -11.14 3.22 -0.44
N ARG A 73 -12.44 3.13 -0.65
CA ARG A 73 -13.21 2.00 -0.14
C ARG A 73 -13.01 0.79 -1.04
N LEU A 74 -12.54 -0.28 -0.44
CA LEU A 74 -12.29 -1.53 -1.16
C LEU A 74 -13.56 -2.10 -1.79
N SER A 75 -14.72 -1.84 -1.19
CA SER A 75 -16.00 -2.41 -1.66
C SER A 75 -16.56 -1.72 -2.90
N SER A 76 -16.11 -0.53 -3.23
CA SER A 76 -16.69 0.24 -4.33
C SER A 76 -15.74 0.50 -5.47
N ASP A 77 -14.43 0.26 -5.30
CA ASP A 77 -13.45 0.68 -6.28
C ASP A 77 -12.46 -0.41 -6.66
N PHE A 78 -12.84 -1.18 -7.66
CA PHE A 78 -11.89 -2.05 -8.33
C PHE A 78 -11.39 -1.27 -9.54
N SER A 79 -10.27 -0.60 -9.39
CA SER A 79 -9.72 0.25 -10.44
C SER A 79 -9.03 -0.52 -11.56
N GLY A 80 -8.80 -1.81 -11.36
CA GLY A 80 -8.00 -2.60 -12.28
C GLY A 80 -6.51 -2.42 -12.09
N LYS A 81 -6.11 -1.69 -11.05
CA LYS A 81 -4.70 -1.47 -10.75
C LYS A 81 -4.38 -1.95 -9.34
N PHE A 82 -3.28 -2.63 -9.20
CA PHE A 82 -2.70 -2.95 -7.90
C PHE A 82 -1.21 -3.14 -8.04
N ASN A 83 -0.50 -2.91 -6.96
CA ASN A 83 0.96 -3.03 -6.94
C ASN A 83 1.35 -4.23 -6.09
N VAL A 84 2.21 -5.07 -6.65
CA VAL A 84 2.74 -6.23 -5.95
C VAL A 84 4.25 -6.15 -5.98
N ARG A 85 4.88 -6.35 -4.82
CA ARG A 85 6.32 -6.43 -4.74
C ARG A 85 6.72 -7.89 -4.70
N VAL A 86 7.63 -8.25 -5.58
CA VAL A 86 8.13 -9.63 -5.66
C VAL A 86 9.65 -9.63 -5.48
N PRO A 87 10.23 -10.76 -5.05
CA PRO A 87 11.69 -10.88 -5.02
C PRO A 87 12.29 -10.62 -6.40
N LYS A 88 13.51 -10.08 -6.43
CA LYS A 88 14.19 -9.79 -7.70
C LYS A 88 14.32 -11.01 -8.59
N SER A 89 14.56 -12.17 -7.99
CA SER A 89 14.69 -13.42 -8.74
C SER A 89 13.40 -13.80 -9.46
N LEU A 90 12.25 -13.59 -8.80
CA LEU A 90 10.95 -13.85 -9.43
C LEU A 90 10.66 -12.84 -10.52
N HIS A 91 10.98 -11.57 -10.29
CA HIS A 91 10.82 -10.52 -11.30
C HIS A 91 11.59 -10.89 -12.57
N LYS A 92 12.82 -11.35 -12.41
CA LYS A 92 13.65 -11.75 -13.56
C LYS A 92 13.03 -12.92 -14.32
N VAL A 93 12.55 -13.94 -13.61
CA VAL A 93 11.91 -15.09 -14.25
C VAL A 93 10.68 -14.66 -15.04
N LEU A 94 9.85 -13.80 -14.45
CA LEU A 94 8.65 -13.31 -15.12
C LEU A 94 8.99 -12.52 -16.38
N ALA A 95 10.01 -11.66 -16.29
CA ALA A 95 10.43 -10.85 -17.43
C ALA A 95 10.98 -11.72 -18.57
N ASP A 96 11.79 -12.74 -18.22
CA ASP A 96 12.36 -13.66 -19.22
C ASP A 96 11.26 -14.47 -19.91
N LYS A 97 10.28 -14.92 -19.13
CA LYS A 97 9.15 -15.67 -19.68
C LYS A 97 8.30 -14.83 -20.63
N ALA A 98 8.03 -13.58 -20.25
CA ALA A 98 7.29 -12.65 -21.09
C ALA A 98 8.01 -12.43 -22.42
N LYS A 99 9.34 -12.29 -22.35
CA LYS A 99 10.18 -12.08 -23.51
C LYS A 99 10.14 -13.31 -24.45
N GLU A 100 10.18 -14.51 -23.88
CA GLU A 100 10.07 -15.75 -24.65
C GLU A 100 8.74 -15.83 -25.41
N GLU A 101 7.67 -15.35 -24.80
CA GLU A 101 6.35 -15.35 -25.42
C GLU A 101 6.08 -14.11 -26.26
N ASN A 102 7.05 -13.21 -26.33
CA ASN A 102 6.98 -12.00 -27.15
C ASN A 102 5.83 -11.08 -26.76
N ILE A 103 5.55 -10.97 -25.47
CA ILE A 103 4.53 -10.09 -24.92
C ILE A 103 5.14 -9.22 -23.82
N SER A 104 4.41 -8.19 -23.40
CA SER A 104 4.89 -7.33 -22.31
C SER A 104 4.84 -8.08 -20.98
N LEU A 105 5.65 -7.63 -20.02
CA LEU A 105 5.64 -8.18 -18.68
C LEU A 105 4.25 -8.06 -18.04
N ASN A 106 3.60 -6.92 -18.21
CA ASN A 106 2.25 -6.71 -17.67
C ASN A 106 1.24 -7.68 -18.28
N GLN A 107 1.32 -7.91 -19.59
CA GLN A 107 0.43 -8.87 -20.25
C GLN A 107 0.68 -10.29 -19.77
N PHE A 108 1.93 -10.65 -19.58
CA PHE A 108 2.28 -11.97 -19.08
C PHE A 108 1.75 -12.18 -17.66
N ILE A 109 1.93 -11.20 -16.79
CA ILE A 109 1.43 -11.26 -15.41
C ILE A 109 -0.09 -11.36 -15.39
N LEU A 110 -0.78 -10.55 -16.19
CA LEU A 110 -2.24 -10.58 -16.29
C LEU A 110 -2.72 -11.96 -16.71
N TYR A 111 -2.08 -12.54 -17.72
CA TYR A 111 -2.42 -13.88 -18.20
C TYR A 111 -2.26 -14.93 -17.10
N GLN A 112 -1.14 -14.92 -16.38
CA GLN A 112 -0.90 -15.87 -15.31
C GLN A 112 -1.88 -15.73 -14.15
N LEU A 113 -2.21 -14.51 -13.76
CA LEU A 113 -3.18 -14.25 -12.69
C LEU A 113 -4.57 -14.73 -13.12
N SER A 114 -4.95 -14.47 -14.35
CA SER A 114 -6.24 -14.90 -14.88
C SER A 114 -6.37 -16.43 -14.87
N ARG A 115 -5.32 -17.12 -15.26
CA ARG A 115 -5.29 -18.58 -15.22
C ARG A 115 -5.37 -19.10 -13.79
N GLY A 116 -4.62 -18.46 -12.89
CA GLY A 116 -4.54 -18.89 -11.49
C GLY A 116 -5.88 -18.85 -10.78
N VAL A 117 -6.74 -17.88 -11.12
CA VAL A 117 -8.06 -17.74 -10.50
C VAL A 117 -9.20 -18.25 -11.36
N GLY A 118 -8.89 -18.79 -12.55
CA GLY A 118 -9.93 -19.32 -13.44
C GLY A 118 -10.75 -18.26 -14.15
N TYR A 119 -10.20 -17.05 -14.30
CA TYR A 119 -10.89 -15.96 -14.97
C TYR A 119 -10.90 -16.20 -16.48
N LYS A 120 -12.08 -16.10 -17.08
CA LYS A 120 -12.26 -16.34 -18.52
C LYS A 120 -12.76 -15.10 -19.25
N GLY A 121 -12.66 -13.97 -18.62
CA GLY A 121 -13.17 -12.72 -19.12
C GLY A 121 -12.55 -12.17 -20.30
#